data_d70b1c9efe4e338930e7941411d05e9e
#
_entry.id   d70b1c9efe4e338930e7941411d05e9e
#
_cell.length_a   1.000
_cell.length_b   1.000
_cell.length_c   1.000
_cell.angle_alpha   90.00
_cell.angle_beta   90.00
_cell.angle_gamma   90.00
#
_symmetry.space_group_name_H-M   'P 1'
#
loop_
_entity.id
_entity.type
_entity.pdbx_description
1 polymer ?
#
loop_
_entity_poly.entity_id
_entity_poly.type
_entity_poly.pdbx_seq_one_letter_code
_entity_poly.pdbx_strand_id
1 'polypeptide(L)'
;MSLDKPEMNAEDVAKIVNLFDQNQLIFQVDGGWGVDALLGRQTRRHGDLDIAMQHQDVQRLRNLLSLQGYKDIPRDDSWECNFVLGDDQGHQIDIHTYSFDAEGRHIFGLAYPFESLAGRGSINGVPVRCITPEWMVKFHSGYTLDENDYHDVKALCQHFGFAIPSGFEIFYKQDPDNHPL
;
A
#
# COMPACT_ATOMS: atom_id res chain seq x y z
N MET A 1 1.81 -25.63 -13.59
CA MET A 1 2.19 -25.30 -12.21
C MET A 1 2.28 -23.80 -12.14
N SER A 2 1.29 -23.14 -11.53
CA SER A 2 1.41 -21.73 -11.18
C SER A 2 2.53 -21.65 -10.15
N LEU A 3 3.64 -21.01 -10.49
CA LEU A 3 4.64 -20.62 -9.51
C LEU A 3 3.96 -19.56 -8.65
N ASP A 4 3.55 -19.93 -7.44
CA ASP A 4 3.04 -18.95 -6.49
C ASP A 4 4.05 -17.81 -6.40
N LYS A 5 3.59 -16.57 -6.62
CA LYS A 5 4.43 -15.38 -6.34
C LYS A 5 4.98 -15.52 -4.93
N PRO A 6 6.26 -15.26 -4.70
CA PRO A 6 6.79 -15.22 -3.35
C PRO A 6 5.99 -14.21 -2.51
N GLU A 7 5.80 -14.51 -1.25
CA GLU A 7 5.16 -13.60 -0.33
C GLU A 7 6.14 -12.48 0.04
N MET A 8 5.68 -11.24 -0.03
CA MET A 8 6.33 -10.10 0.63
C MET A 8 5.87 -10.11 2.09
N ASN A 9 6.57 -10.82 2.96
CA ASN A 9 6.17 -10.99 4.35
C ASN A 9 6.52 -9.79 5.25
N ALA A 10 6.00 -9.76 6.49
CA ALA A 10 6.19 -8.65 7.42
C ALA A 10 7.68 -8.38 7.76
N GLU A 11 8.53 -9.40 7.77
CA GLU A 11 9.96 -9.22 8.01
C GLU A 11 10.65 -8.54 6.83
N ASP A 12 10.30 -8.91 5.60
CA ASP A 12 10.86 -8.31 4.39
C ASP A 12 10.42 -6.86 4.26
N VAL A 13 9.14 -6.55 4.53
CA VAL A 13 8.66 -5.17 4.58
C VAL A 13 9.37 -4.36 5.65
N ALA A 14 9.54 -4.90 6.85
CA ALA A 14 10.27 -4.21 7.92
C ALA A 14 11.73 -3.90 7.55
N LYS A 15 12.41 -4.79 6.83
CA LYS A 15 13.77 -4.52 6.29
C LYS A 15 13.77 -3.35 5.32
N ILE A 16 12.79 -3.31 4.41
CA ILE A 16 12.66 -2.21 3.43
C ILE A 16 12.35 -0.88 4.13
N VAL A 17 11.41 -0.87 5.08
CA VAL A 17 11.08 0.30 5.88
C VAL A 17 12.30 0.84 6.60
N ASN A 18 13.05 -0.02 7.29
CA ASN A 18 14.28 0.37 7.97
C ASN A 18 15.34 0.91 7.01
N LEU A 19 15.49 0.31 5.82
CA LEU A 19 16.40 0.80 4.79
C LEU A 19 16.02 2.21 4.33
N PHE A 20 14.74 2.48 4.11
CA PHE A 20 14.26 3.79 3.69
C PHE A 20 14.43 4.84 4.79
N ASP A 21 14.09 4.50 6.04
CA ASP A 21 14.26 5.39 7.19
C ASP A 21 15.73 5.76 7.44
N GLN A 22 16.64 4.79 7.37
CA GLN A 22 18.09 5.03 7.49
C GLN A 22 18.61 5.97 6.40
N ASN A 23 17.99 5.97 5.22
CA ASN A 23 18.33 6.85 4.12
C ASN A 23 17.44 8.10 4.04
N GLN A 24 16.62 8.37 5.07
CA GLN A 24 15.78 9.56 5.18
C GLN A 24 14.83 9.74 3.97
N LEU A 25 14.33 8.63 3.41
CA LEU A 25 13.25 8.63 2.43
C LEU A 25 11.91 8.74 3.15
N ILE A 26 11.09 9.70 2.73
CA ILE A 26 9.73 9.87 3.27
C ILE A 26 8.76 9.18 2.32
N PHE A 27 8.01 8.23 2.85
CA PHE A 27 7.01 7.46 2.12
C PHE A 27 5.84 7.10 3.03
N GLN A 28 4.73 6.71 2.44
CA GLN A 28 3.58 6.11 3.11
C GLN A 28 3.38 4.69 2.60
N VAL A 29 3.15 3.76 3.49
CA VAL A 29 2.71 2.41 3.12
C VAL A 29 1.25 2.49 2.67
N ASP A 30 0.97 1.90 1.52
CA ASP A 30 -0.35 1.87 0.89
C ASP A 30 -0.80 0.41 0.68
N GLY A 31 -1.90 0.20 -0.03
CA GLY A 31 -2.40 -1.12 -0.38
C GLY A 31 -2.61 -2.05 0.81
N GLY A 32 -2.47 -3.34 0.60
CA GLY A 32 -2.71 -4.36 1.63
C GLY A 32 -1.80 -4.24 2.85
N TRP A 33 -0.53 -3.91 2.67
CA TRP A 33 0.37 -3.65 3.80
C TRP A 33 0.04 -2.36 4.55
N GLY A 34 -0.56 -1.37 3.88
CA GLY A 34 -1.09 -0.17 4.53
C GLY A 34 -2.27 -0.50 5.46
N VAL A 35 -3.16 -1.40 5.02
CA VAL A 35 -4.25 -1.95 5.85
C VAL A 35 -3.69 -2.66 7.08
N ASP A 36 -2.78 -3.60 6.90
CA ASP A 36 -2.18 -4.37 8.00
C ASP A 36 -1.37 -3.48 8.95
N ALA A 37 -0.72 -2.45 8.44
CA ALA A 37 -0.04 -1.46 9.28
C ALA A 37 -1.00 -0.72 10.20
N LEU A 38 -2.17 -0.29 9.69
CA LEU A 38 -3.22 0.36 10.47
C LEU A 38 -3.82 -0.56 11.53
N LEU A 39 -3.94 -1.85 11.23
CA LEU A 39 -4.46 -2.88 12.14
C LEU A 39 -3.39 -3.39 13.15
N GLY A 40 -2.10 -3.07 12.91
CA GLY A 40 -0.97 -3.51 13.74
C GLY A 40 -0.67 -5.02 13.64
N ARG A 41 -1.19 -5.71 12.64
CA ARG A 41 -0.99 -7.15 12.42
C ARG A 41 -1.22 -7.52 10.96
N GLN A 42 -0.51 -8.53 10.47
CA GLN A 42 -0.78 -9.10 9.16
C GLN A 42 -2.10 -9.88 9.20
N THR A 43 -3.01 -9.60 8.28
CA THR A 43 -4.34 -10.21 8.18
C THR A 43 -4.47 -11.18 7.02
N ARG A 44 -3.61 -11.05 6.00
CA ARG A 44 -3.53 -11.94 4.84
C ARG A 44 -2.12 -11.97 4.24
N ARG A 45 -1.90 -12.83 3.27
CA ARG A 45 -0.65 -12.83 2.49
C ARG A 45 -0.65 -11.68 1.49
N HIS A 46 0.53 -11.10 1.25
CA HIS A 46 0.73 -10.04 0.27
C HIS A 46 1.83 -10.43 -0.72
N GLY A 47 1.62 -10.16 -2.00
CA GLY A 47 2.58 -10.44 -3.07
C GLY A 47 3.57 -9.30 -3.33
N ASP A 48 3.31 -8.13 -2.78
CA ASP A 48 4.06 -6.89 -3.02
C ASP A 48 3.91 -5.91 -1.84
N LEU A 49 4.68 -4.84 -1.89
CA LEU A 49 4.58 -3.70 -0.99
C LEU A 49 4.23 -2.46 -1.82
N ASP A 50 3.06 -1.88 -1.56
CA ASP A 50 2.67 -0.61 -2.16
C ASP A 50 3.16 0.56 -1.31
N ILE A 51 3.75 1.55 -1.95
CA ILE A 51 4.18 2.80 -1.30
C ILE A 51 3.76 4.03 -2.10
N ALA A 52 3.40 5.09 -1.38
CA ALA A 52 3.20 6.42 -1.94
C ALA A 52 4.31 7.36 -1.47
N MET A 53 4.88 8.18 -2.35
CA MET A 53 5.98 9.08 -2.01
C MET A 53 6.03 10.33 -2.89
N GLN A 54 6.79 11.33 -2.47
CA GLN A 54 7.06 12.52 -3.27
C GLN A 54 7.84 12.16 -4.54
N HIS A 55 7.39 12.63 -5.69
CA HIS A 55 8.02 12.33 -6.98
C HIS A 55 9.50 12.79 -7.05
N GLN A 56 9.84 13.90 -6.38
CA GLN A 56 11.22 14.40 -6.32
C GLN A 56 12.22 13.40 -5.72
N ASP A 57 11.79 12.44 -4.91
CA ASP A 57 12.64 11.45 -4.26
C ASP A 57 12.81 10.15 -5.06
N VAL A 58 12.13 10.00 -6.21
CA VAL A 58 12.15 8.79 -7.04
C VAL A 58 13.57 8.37 -7.42
N GLN A 59 14.42 9.32 -7.83
CA GLN A 59 15.79 8.97 -8.24
C GLN A 59 16.62 8.44 -7.07
N ARG A 60 16.42 8.99 -5.87
CA ARG A 60 17.07 8.48 -4.63
C ARG A 60 16.60 7.08 -4.30
N LEU A 61 15.28 6.84 -4.37
CA LEU A 61 14.70 5.52 -4.18
C LEU A 61 15.28 4.51 -5.16
N ARG A 62 15.27 4.83 -6.46
CA ARG A 62 15.81 3.94 -7.50
C ARG A 62 17.28 3.59 -7.28
N ASN A 63 18.10 4.58 -6.95
CA ASN A 63 19.51 4.37 -6.64
C ASN A 63 19.68 3.44 -5.43
N LEU A 64 18.92 3.67 -4.36
CA LEU A 64 18.97 2.88 -3.14
C LEU A 64 18.56 1.43 -3.40
N LEU A 65 17.43 1.21 -4.07
CA LEU A 65 16.90 -0.12 -4.35
C LEU A 65 17.75 -0.89 -5.38
N SER A 66 18.39 -0.20 -6.34
CA SER A 66 19.29 -0.85 -7.29
C SER A 66 20.52 -1.47 -6.59
N LEU A 67 21.00 -0.86 -5.50
CA LEU A 67 22.06 -1.42 -4.66
C LEU A 67 21.61 -2.68 -3.90
N GLN A 68 20.31 -2.87 -3.76
CA GLN A 68 19.70 -4.05 -3.16
C GLN A 68 19.27 -5.09 -4.22
N GLY A 69 19.60 -4.88 -5.49
CA GLY A 69 19.29 -5.80 -6.58
C GLY A 69 17.92 -5.60 -7.24
N TYR A 70 17.15 -4.59 -6.83
CA TYR A 70 15.86 -4.26 -7.45
C TYR A 70 16.05 -3.64 -8.83
N LYS A 71 15.19 -4.04 -9.78
CA LYS A 71 15.15 -3.60 -11.18
C LYS A 71 13.72 -3.29 -11.59
N ASP A 72 13.54 -2.52 -12.66
CA ASP A 72 12.22 -2.26 -13.21
C ASP A 72 11.52 -3.56 -13.64
N ILE A 73 10.27 -3.70 -13.22
CA ILE A 73 9.34 -4.74 -13.67
C ILE A 73 8.32 -4.05 -14.58
N PRO A 74 8.43 -4.16 -15.91
CA PRO A 74 7.50 -3.51 -16.83
C PRO A 74 6.07 -4.02 -16.64
N ARG A 75 5.09 -3.09 -16.61
CA ARG A 75 3.65 -3.35 -16.66
C ARG A 75 3.02 -2.43 -17.72
N ASP A 76 1.88 -2.81 -18.25
CA ASP A 76 1.19 -2.04 -19.31
C ASP A 76 0.75 -0.65 -18.83
N ASP A 77 0.49 -0.49 -17.55
CA ASP A 77 0.08 0.75 -16.88
C ASP A 77 1.23 1.52 -16.25
N SER A 78 2.49 1.08 -16.45
CA SER A 78 3.66 1.77 -15.89
C SER A 78 3.92 3.10 -16.58
N TRP A 79 4.16 4.10 -15.76
CA TRP A 79 4.62 5.43 -16.17
C TRP A 79 5.47 6.06 -15.06
N GLU A 80 5.95 7.27 -15.24
CA GLU A 80 6.92 7.88 -14.30
C GLU A 80 6.43 8.03 -12.85
N CYS A 81 5.10 8.04 -12.62
CA CYS A 81 4.51 8.12 -11.29
C CYS A 81 3.84 6.83 -10.81
N ASN A 82 3.83 5.78 -11.61
CA ASN A 82 3.29 4.47 -11.29
C ASN A 82 4.18 3.39 -11.90
N PHE A 83 5.01 2.73 -11.10
CA PHE A 83 5.96 1.73 -11.58
C PHE A 83 6.31 0.72 -10.50
N VAL A 84 6.80 -0.44 -10.93
CA VAL A 84 7.17 -1.54 -10.05
C VAL A 84 8.67 -1.80 -10.12
N LEU A 85 9.29 -1.99 -8.97
CA LEU A 85 10.65 -2.50 -8.85
C LEU A 85 10.61 -3.89 -8.19
N GLY A 86 11.41 -4.82 -8.69
CA GLY A 86 11.49 -6.18 -8.13
C GLY A 86 12.91 -6.70 -8.07
N ASP A 87 13.15 -7.62 -7.11
CA ASP A 87 14.42 -8.31 -6.94
C ASP A 87 14.44 -9.69 -7.60
N ASP A 88 15.60 -10.34 -7.60
CA ASP A 88 15.78 -11.68 -8.18
C ASP A 88 15.12 -12.80 -7.32
N GLN A 89 14.61 -12.50 -6.13
CA GLN A 89 13.84 -13.40 -5.28
C GLN A 89 12.34 -13.30 -5.56
N GLY A 90 11.92 -12.31 -6.35
CA GLY A 90 10.53 -12.08 -6.74
C GLY A 90 9.77 -11.14 -5.81
N HIS A 91 10.43 -10.52 -4.83
CA HIS A 91 9.83 -9.44 -4.05
C HIS A 91 9.56 -8.24 -4.96
N GLN A 92 8.42 -7.60 -4.81
CA GLN A 92 8.02 -6.45 -5.60
C GLN A 92 7.61 -5.28 -4.71
N ILE A 93 8.00 -4.08 -5.15
CA ILE A 93 7.54 -2.82 -4.56
C ILE A 93 6.82 -2.06 -5.66
N ASP A 94 5.55 -1.73 -5.44
CA ASP A 94 4.74 -0.89 -6.30
C ASP A 94 4.82 0.56 -5.82
N ILE A 95 5.29 1.44 -6.68
CA ILE A 95 5.63 2.81 -6.32
C ILE A 95 4.66 3.77 -6.99
N HIS A 96 3.91 4.48 -6.17
CA HIS A 96 3.00 5.56 -6.55
C HIS A 96 3.59 6.89 -6.13
N THR A 97 3.68 7.85 -7.05
CA THR A 97 4.27 9.14 -6.71
C THR A 97 3.35 10.31 -6.97
N TYR A 98 3.53 11.34 -6.16
CA TYR A 98 2.76 12.57 -6.19
C TYR A 98 3.67 13.78 -5.98
N SER A 99 3.19 14.95 -6.33
CA SER A 99 3.82 16.24 -5.98
C SER A 99 2.78 17.23 -5.52
N PHE A 100 3.15 18.03 -4.52
CA PHE A 100 2.35 19.16 -4.04
C PHE A 100 3.11 20.47 -4.23
N ASP A 101 2.37 21.57 -4.37
CA ASP A 101 2.93 22.91 -4.27
C ASP A 101 3.15 23.32 -2.80
N ALA A 102 3.64 24.55 -2.60
CA ALA A 102 3.94 25.07 -1.27
C ALA A 102 2.68 25.23 -0.37
N GLU A 103 1.50 25.31 -0.97
CA GLU A 103 0.20 25.41 -0.30
C GLU A 103 -0.44 24.03 -0.05
N GLY A 104 0.24 22.92 -0.41
CA GLY A 104 -0.25 21.56 -0.24
C GLY A 104 -1.27 21.12 -1.29
N ARG A 105 -1.38 21.82 -2.43
CA ARG A 105 -2.26 21.42 -3.52
C ARG A 105 -1.53 20.43 -4.43
N HIS A 106 -2.24 19.36 -4.80
CA HIS A 106 -1.71 18.39 -5.76
C HIS A 106 -1.45 19.02 -7.12
N ILE A 107 -0.24 18.86 -7.67
CA ILE A 107 0.18 19.45 -8.95
C ILE A 107 0.66 18.42 -9.98
N PHE A 108 1.05 17.21 -9.54
CA PHE A 108 1.59 16.19 -10.45
C PHE A 108 1.53 14.78 -9.85
N GLY A 109 1.41 13.77 -10.69
CA GLY A 109 1.41 12.36 -10.31
C GLY A 109 0.03 11.83 -9.92
N LEU A 110 -0.01 10.81 -9.08
CA LEU A 110 -1.26 10.24 -8.57
C LEU A 110 -1.94 11.20 -7.59
N ALA A 111 -3.27 11.29 -7.69
CA ALA A 111 -4.06 12.27 -6.96
C ALA A 111 -4.31 11.85 -5.50
N TYR A 112 -3.27 11.84 -4.69
CA TYR A 112 -3.40 11.66 -3.25
C TYR A 112 -3.88 12.98 -2.62
N PRO A 113 -5.01 13.01 -1.89
CA PRO A 113 -5.33 14.13 -1.03
C PRO A 113 -4.28 14.29 0.06
N PHE A 114 -3.87 15.53 0.34
CA PHE A 114 -2.79 15.80 1.31
C PHE A 114 -3.07 15.18 2.68
N GLU A 115 -4.31 15.25 3.15
CA GLU A 115 -4.76 14.67 4.41
C GLU A 115 -4.69 13.13 4.44
N SER A 116 -4.73 12.45 3.29
CA SER A 116 -4.64 10.99 3.22
C SER A 116 -3.28 10.46 3.69
N LEU A 117 -2.25 11.27 3.65
CA LEU A 117 -0.85 10.90 3.90
C LEU A 117 -0.46 10.96 5.40
N ALA A 118 -1.41 11.29 6.27
CA ALA A 118 -1.16 11.50 7.71
C ALA A 118 -1.27 10.25 8.57
N GLY A 119 -1.61 9.11 7.99
CA GLY A 119 -1.80 7.84 8.70
C GLY A 119 -0.52 7.34 9.40
N ARG A 120 -0.73 6.57 10.46
CA ARG A 120 0.34 5.93 11.24
C ARG A 120 -0.09 4.51 11.60
N GLY A 121 0.86 3.60 11.54
CA GLY A 121 0.66 2.21 11.88
C GLY A 121 1.96 1.52 12.28
N SER A 122 1.95 0.21 12.30
CA SER A 122 3.17 -0.58 12.56
C SER A 122 3.16 -1.89 11.76
N ILE A 123 4.34 -2.31 11.31
CA ILE A 123 4.56 -3.59 10.64
C ILE A 123 5.68 -4.31 11.38
N ASN A 124 5.39 -5.51 11.88
CA ASN A 124 6.32 -6.30 12.69
C ASN A 124 6.95 -5.50 13.84
N GLY A 125 6.14 -4.64 14.49
CA GLY A 125 6.57 -3.75 15.57
C GLY A 125 7.35 -2.50 15.12
N VAL A 126 7.64 -2.34 13.83
CA VAL A 126 8.29 -1.15 13.27
C VAL A 126 7.23 -0.10 12.98
N PRO A 127 7.30 1.12 13.58
CA PRO A 127 6.38 2.20 13.25
C PRO A 127 6.52 2.64 11.79
N VAL A 128 5.39 2.86 11.11
CA VAL A 128 5.37 3.32 9.71
C VAL A 128 4.40 4.48 9.53
N ARG A 129 4.66 5.32 8.52
CA ARG A 129 3.65 6.19 7.93
C ARG A 129 2.83 5.38 6.95
N CYS A 130 1.53 5.61 6.90
CA CYS A 130 0.64 4.96 5.94
C CYS A 130 -0.48 5.92 5.52
N ILE A 131 -1.31 5.46 4.60
CA ILE A 131 -2.54 6.17 4.24
C ILE A 131 -3.49 6.14 5.45
N THR A 132 -4.26 7.22 5.67
CA THR A 132 -5.24 7.25 6.78
C THR A 132 -6.34 6.21 6.59
N PRO A 133 -6.97 5.71 7.67
CA PRO A 133 -7.98 4.65 7.58
C PRO A 133 -9.13 4.98 6.65
N GLU A 134 -9.66 6.21 6.71
CA GLU A 134 -10.79 6.66 5.89
C GLU A 134 -10.45 6.68 4.40
N TRP A 135 -9.24 7.13 4.06
CA TRP A 135 -8.78 7.15 2.68
C TRP A 135 -8.38 5.77 2.18
N MET A 136 -7.84 4.91 3.06
CA MET A 136 -7.56 3.52 2.70
C MET A 136 -8.84 2.79 2.28
N VAL A 137 -9.94 2.95 3.04
CA VAL A 137 -11.25 2.40 2.67
C VAL A 137 -11.73 2.96 1.32
N LYS A 138 -11.58 4.27 1.08
CA LYS A 138 -11.99 4.90 -0.18
C LYS A 138 -11.16 4.39 -1.37
N PHE A 139 -9.85 4.25 -1.21
CA PHE A 139 -8.98 3.79 -2.28
C PHE A 139 -9.26 2.34 -2.66
N HIS A 140 -9.54 1.48 -1.69
CA HIS A 140 -9.97 0.09 -1.93
C HIS A 140 -11.44 -0.04 -2.42
N SER A 141 -12.12 1.06 -2.68
CA SER A 141 -13.52 1.06 -3.15
C SER A 141 -13.69 1.71 -4.53
N GLY A 142 -12.61 2.15 -5.16
CA GLY A 142 -12.64 3.02 -6.35
C GLY A 142 -12.51 2.33 -7.70
N TYR A 143 -12.43 0.98 -7.75
CA TYR A 143 -12.19 0.19 -8.97
C TYR A 143 -13.01 -1.12 -8.97
N THR A 144 -12.70 -2.04 -9.88
CA THR A 144 -13.34 -3.37 -9.87
C THR A 144 -12.85 -4.16 -8.64
N LEU A 145 -13.78 -4.40 -7.71
CA LEU A 145 -13.50 -5.00 -6.41
C LEU A 145 -13.27 -6.50 -6.50
N ASP A 146 -12.37 -7.01 -5.66
CA ASP A 146 -12.14 -8.44 -5.47
C ASP A 146 -12.32 -8.87 -3.99
N GLU A 147 -12.03 -10.14 -3.71
CA GLU A 147 -12.15 -10.70 -2.34
C GLU A 147 -11.12 -10.10 -1.37
N ASN A 148 -9.94 -9.71 -1.85
CA ASN A 148 -8.94 -9.06 -1.01
C ASN A 148 -9.38 -7.65 -0.61
N ASP A 149 -9.97 -6.89 -1.54
CA ASP A 149 -10.54 -5.57 -1.25
C ASP A 149 -11.64 -5.68 -0.19
N TYR A 150 -12.52 -6.67 -0.32
CA TYR A 150 -13.56 -6.90 0.69
C TYR A 150 -12.97 -7.25 2.06
N HIS A 151 -11.99 -8.16 2.10
CA HIS A 151 -11.29 -8.52 3.33
C HIS A 151 -10.70 -7.29 4.02
N ASP A 152 -9.96 -6.49 3.27
CA ASP A 152 -9.22 -5.32 3.76
C ASP A 152 -10.19 -4.23 4.24
N VAL A 153 -11.20 -3.90 3.45
CA VAL A 153 -12.22 -2.90 3.81
C VAL A 153 -13.04 -3.35 5.00
N LYS A 154 -13.47 -4.62 5.05
CA LYS A 154 -14.21 -5.18 6.19
C LYS A 154 -13.40 -5.07 7.48
N ALA A 155 -12.12 -5.46 7.45
CA ALA A 155 -11.23 -5.41 8.61
C ALA A 155 -11.02 -3.97 9.11
N LEU A 156 -10.80 -3.01 8.21
CA LEU A 156 -10.68 -1.58 8.55
C LEU A 156 -11.99 -1.05 9.15
N CYS A 157 -13.12 -1.30 8.49
CA CYS A 157 -14.42 -0.82 8.96
C CYS A 157 -14.77 -1.36 10.35
N GLN A 158 -14.51 -2.64 10.60
CA GLN A 158 -14.71 -3.25 11.92
C GLN A 158 -13.80 -2.64 12.99
N HIS A 159 -12.53 -2.39 12.65
CA HIS A 159 -11.56 -1.86 13.61
C HIS A 159 -11.81 -0.39 13.96
N PHE A 160 -12.14 0.44 12.97
CA PHE A 160 -12.30 1.89 13.14
C PHE A 160 -13.77 2.33 13.31
N GLY A 161 -14.73 1.42 13.21
CA GLY A 161 -16.16 1.74 13.37
C GLY A 161 -16.77 2.45 12.16
N PHE A 162 -16.26 2.19 10.95
CA PHE A 162 -16.81 2.74 9.72
C PHE A 162 -17.92 1.83 9.15
N ALA A 163 -18.87 2.43 8.41
CA ALA A 163 -19.78 1.66 7.57
C ALA A 163 -19.01 1.13 6.34
N ILE A 164 -19.28 -0.12 5.95
CA ILE A 164 -18.74 -0.67 4.71
C ILE A 164 -19.37 0.08 3.53
N PRO A 165 -18.57 0.60 2.58
CA PRO A 165 -19.11 1.32 1.43
C PRO A 165 -20.02 0.46 0.55
N SER A 166 -20.94 1.09 -0.19
CA SER A 166 -21.70 0.40 -1.24
C SER A 166 -20.78 -0.18 -2.31
N GLY A 167 -21.20 -1.28 -2.94
CA GLY A 167 -20.43 -2.00 -3.95
C GLY A 167 -19.85 -3.32 -3.46
N PHE A 168 -19.82 -3.55 -2.14
CA PHE A 168 -19.37 -4.82 -1.56
C PHE A 168 -20.50 -5.84 -1.31
N GLU A 169 -21.73 -5.54 -1.71
CA GLU A 169 -22.92 -6.38 -1.44
C GLU A 169 -22.81 -7.80 -2.03
N ILE A 170 -22.07 -7.96 -3.11
CA ILE A 170 -21.84 -9.26 -3.75
C ILE A 170 -21.03 -10.21 -2.85
N PHE A 171 -20.13 -9.65 -2.03
CA PHE A 171 -19.28 -10.40 -1.11
C PHE A 171 -19.99 -10.77 0.19
N TYR A 172 -20.99 -9.97 0.64
CA TYR A 172 -21.73 -10.26 1.88
C TYR A 172 -22.48 -11.59 1.83
N LYS A 173 -23.01 -11.97 0.67
CA LYS A 173 -23.75 -13.21 0.49
C LYS A 173 -22.90 -14.46 0.62
N GLN A 174 -21.60 -14.32 0.51
CA GLN A 174 -20.63 -15.41 0.57
C GLN A 174 -19.88 -15.44 1.91
N ASP A 175 -20.09 -14.46 2.77
CA ASP A 175 -19.38 -14.31 4.04
C ASP A 175 -20.20 -14.95 5.18
N PRO A 176 -19.73 -16.09 5.76
CA PRO A 176 -20.46 -16.80 6.83
C PRO A 176 -20.51 -16.00 8.15
N ASP A 177 -19.62 -15.03 8.33
CA ASP A 177 -19.52 -14.21 9.54
C ASP A 177 -20.30 -12.88 9.42
N ASN A 178 -20.99 -12.68 8.30
CA ASN A 178 -21.78 -11.47 8.07
C ASN A 178 -23.15 -11.58 8.74
N HIS A 179 -23.21 -11.32 10.04
CA HIS A 179 -24.47 -11.02 10.71
C HIS A 179 -24.75 -9.52 10.54
N PRO A 180 -25.88 -9.13 9.91
CA PRO A 180 -26.29 -7.72 9.89
C PRO A 180 -26.47 -7.25 11.34
N LEU A 181 -25.78 -6.16 11.69
CA LEU A 181 -25.97 -5.44 12.94
C LEU A 181 -27.36 -4.82 12.98
#